data_880ce15278e1c56599d40f8a58c8bd09
#
_entry.id   880ce15278e1c56599d40f8a58c8bd09
#
_cell.length_a   1.000
_cell.length_b   1.000
_cell.length_c   1.000
_cell.angle_alpha   90.00
_cell.angle_beta   90.00
_cell.angle_gamma   90.00
#
_symmetry.space_group_name_H-M   'P 1'
#
loop_
_entity.id
_entity.type
_entity.pdbx_description
1 polymer ?
#
loop_
_entity_poly.entity_id
_entity_poly.type
_entity_poly.pdbx_seq_one_letter_code
_entity_poly.pdbx_strand_id
1 'polypeptide(L)'
;EVELSAERVEQGCIVGLRISGMTGDAAPTVETDLGNVQCVRAADGWRAYIPAAYNASSGGHEVNITVNGETITRSIIVLPKDFGTVDVEPEPDASDAANTQFRNAVWGLYEAPAREKMWQGGFVNPVESYTTLVDYGQVRVVNGRQSSRSNSTKLYTIPGEPCREWCR
;
A
#
# COMPACT_ATOMS: atom_id res chain seq x y z
N GLU A 1 -3.18 -22.39 -10.34
CA GLU A 1 -2.99 -21.30 -11.31
C GLU A 1 -2.51 -20.04 -10.57
N VAL A 2 -1.54 -19.32 -11.17
CA VAL A 2 -0.92 -18.11 -10.60
C VAL A 2 -1.02 -16.98 -11.62
N GLU A 3 -1.73 -15.92 -11.26
CA GLU A 3 -2.02 -14.77 -12.13
C GLU A 3 -1.62 -13.46 -11.47
N LEU A 4 -0.95 -12.57 -12.23
CA LEU A 4 -0.72 -11.18 -11.87
C LEU A 4 -1.77 -10.29 -12.51
N SER A 5 -2.26 -9.28 -11.81
CA SER A 5 -3.20 -8.29 -12.36
C SER A 5 -2.57 -7.42 -13.47
N ALA A 6 -1.24 -7.28 -13.44
CA ALA A 6 -0.46 -6.57 -14.44
C ALA A 6 1.01 -7.03 -14.39
N GLU A 7 1.68 -7.05 -15.53
CA GLU A 7 3.13 -7.27 -15.64
C GLU A 7 3.93 -5.95 -15.66
N ARG A 8 3.26 -4.83 -15.84
CA ARG A 8 3.84 -3.48 -15.86
C ARG A 8 3.03 -2.57 -14.95
N VAL A 9 3.70 -1.82 -14.09
CA VAL A 9 3.07 -0.96 -13.11
C VAL A 9 3.90 0.30 -12.89
N GLU A 10 3.27 1.44 -12.66
CA GLU A 10 3.99 2.65 -12.26
C GLU A 10 4.35 2.62 -10.78
N GLN A 11 5.43 3.32 -10.42
CA GLN A 11 5.71 3.63 -9.01
C GLN A 11 4.47 4.24 -8.32
N GLY A 12 4.21 3.84 -7.08
CA GLY A 12 3.04 4.27 -6.32
C GLY A 12 1.80 3.40 -6.49
N CYS A 13 1.87 2.36 -7.31
CA CYS A 13 0.77 1.43 -7.56
C CYS A 13 0.98 0.06 -6.90
N ILE A 14 0.01 -0.82 -7.06
CA ILE A 14 0.01 -2.18 -6.49
C ILE A 14 -0.33 -3.17 -7.60
N VAL A 15 0.39 -4.30 -7.63
CA VAL A 15 0.04 -5.45 -8.45
C VAL A 15 -0.67 -6.50 -7.60
N GLY A 16 -1.88 -6.86 -7.98
CA GLY A 16 -2.61 -7.97 -7.36
C GLY A 16 -2.07 -9.31 -7.87
N LEU A 17 -1.88 -10.26 -6.95
CA LEU A 17 -1.57 -11.65 -7.25
C LEU A 17 -2.74 -12.53 -6.85
N ARG A 18 -3.17 -13.40 -7.74
CA ARG A 18 -4.19 -14.43 -7.53
C ARG A 18 -3.58 -15.81 -7.64
N ILE A 19 -3.85 -16.64 -6.64
CA ILE A 19 -3.43 -18.05 -6.64
C ILE A 19 -4.67 -18.91 -6.41
N SER A 20 -5.05 -19.72 -7.41
CA SER A 20 -6.25 -20.55 -7.39
C SER A 20 -5.94 -22.01 -7.68
N GLY A 21 -6.90 -22.91 -7.39
CA GLY A 21 -6.77 -24.33 -7.67
C GLY A 21 -5.73 -25.05 -6.84
N MET A 22 -5.43 -24.56 -5.64
CA MET A 22 -4.53 -25.23 -4.70
C MET A 22 -5.26 -26.38 -3.98
N THR A 23 -4.53 -27.46 -3.75
CA THR A 23 -4.94 -28.53 -2.84
C THR A 23 -4.26 -28.31 -1.49
N GLY A 24 -5.06 -28.24 -0.41
CA GLY A 24 -4.56 -28.01 0.96
C GLY A 24 -4.69 -26.56 1.44
N ASP A 25 -4.43 -26.38 2.74
CA ASP A 25 -4.64 -25.11 3.46
C ASP A 25 -3.35 -24.34 3.75
N ALA A 26 -2.19 -24.85 3.31
CA ALA A 26 -0.92 -24.16 3.52
C ALA A 26 -0.90 -22.85 2.70
N ALA A 27 -0.57 -21.75 3.38
CA ALA A 27 -0.45 -20.46 2.73
C ALA A 27 0.75 -20.45 1.76
N PRO A 28 0.59 -19.97 0.51
CA PRO A 28 1.72 -19.72 -0.36
C PRO A 28 2.66 -18.66 0.22
N THR A 29 3.93 -18.69 -0.16
CA THR A 29 4.88 -17.63 0.13
C THR A 29 5.22 -16.84 -1.12
N VAL A 30 5.47 -15.55 -0.96
CA VAL A 30 5.85 -14.65 -2.05
C VAL A 30 7.09 -13.90 -1.65
N GLU A 31 8.14 -14.02 -2.45
CA GLU A 31 9.43 -13.35 -2.24
C GLU A 31 9.70 -12.40 -3.41
N THR A 32 10.00 -11.16 -3.10
CA THR A 32 10.36 -10.11 -4.06
C THR A 32 11.14 -9.00 -3.36
N ASP A 33 11.96 -8.27 -4.10
CA ASP A 33 12.66 -7.07 -3.62
C ASP A 33 11.76 -5.82 -3.53
N LEU A 34 10.52 -5.91 -4.03
CA LEU A 34 9.55 -4.80 -3.98
C LEU A 34 8.96 -4.57 -2.57
N GLY A 35 9.09 -5.53 -1.66
CA GLY A 35 8.63 -5.39 -0.29
C GLY A 35 8.19 -6.69 0.35
N ASN A 36 7.68 -6.59 1.57
CA ASN A 36 7.15 -7.75 2.28
C ASN A 36 5.71 -8.03 1.80
N VAL A 37 5.50 -9.20 1.22
CA VAL A 37 4.23 -9.61 0.62
C VAL A 37 3.66 -10.80 1.40
N GLN A 38 2.44 -10.63 1.90
CA GLN A 38 1.72 -11.70 2.58
C GLN A 38 0.54 -12.18 1.76
N CYS A 39 0.35 -13.50 1.73
CA CYS A 39 -0.82 -14.11 1.15
C CYS A 39 -1.97 -14.13 2.15
N VAL A 40 -3.15 -13.69 1.72
CA VAL A 40 -4.40 -13.71 2.49
C VAL A 40 -5.39 -14.66 1.85
N ARG A 41 -6.16 -15.38 2.66
CA ARG A 41 -7.19 -16.29 2.17
C ARG A 41 -8.33 -15.51 1.53
N ALA A 42 -8.83 -15.98 0.41
CA ALA A 42 -10.00 -15.49 -0.28
C ALA A 42 -10.93 -16.65 -0.64
N ALA A 43 -12.17 -16.37 -1.03
CA ALA A 43 -13.19 -17.41 -1.30
C ALA A 43 -12.77 -18.40 -2.38
N ASP A 44 -11.98 -17.97 -3.36
CA ASP A 44 -11.56 -18.74 -4.54
C ASP A 44 -10.06 -19.09 -4.55
N GLY A 45 -9.39 -19.02 -3.38
CA GLY A 45 -7.96 -19.31 -3.24
C GLY A 45 -7.22 -18.29 -2.37
N TRP A 46 -6.09 -17.80 -2.85
CA TRP A 46 -5.23 -16.86 -2.14
C TRP A 46 -5.04 -15.57 -2.93
N ARG A 47 -4.86 -14.48 -2.22
CA ARG A 47 -4.54 -13.17 -2.78
C ARG A 47 -3.29 -12.63 -2.11
N ALA A 48 -2.50 -11.91 -2.90
CA ALA A 48 -1.43 -11.07 -2.37
C ALA A 48 -1.40 -9.75 -3.12
N TYR A 49 -0.79 -8.75 -2.51
CA TYR A 49 -0.69 -7.39 -3.06
C TYR A 49 0.78 -6.98 -3.01
N ILE A 50 1.38 -6.84 -4.18
CA ILE A 50 2.80 -6.53 -4.35
C ILE A 50 2.92 -5.02 -4.57
N PRO A 51 3.55 -4.27 -3.65
CA PRO A 51 3.67 -2.83 -3.76
C PRO A 51 4.76 -2.43 -4.76
N ALA A 52 4.49 -1.48 -5.63
CA ALA A 52 5.50 -0.72 -6.33
C ALA A 52 5.57 0.67 -5.68
N ALA A 53 6.23 0.78 -4.53
CA ALA A 53 6.28 2.01 -3.75
C ALA A 53 6.86 3.18 -4.58
N TYR A 54 6.62 4.44 -4.16
CA TYR A 54 7.14 5.64 -4.84
C TYR A 54 8.68 5.66 -5.00
N ASN A 55 9.38 4.92 -4.16
CA ASN A 55 10.83 4.79 -4.14
C ASN A 55 11.32 3.42 -4.64
N ALA A 56 10.45 2.57 -5.17
CA ALA A 56 10.85 1.33 -5.81
C ALA A 56 11.79 1.65 -6.99
N SER A 57 12.82 0.83 -7.19
CA SER A 57 13.67 0.96 -8.38
C SER A 57 12.85 0.72 -9.65
N SER A 58 13.14 1.47 -10.71
CA SER A 58 12.53 1.22 -12.01
C SER A 58 13.22 0.06 -12.70
N GLY A 59 12.48 -0.74 -13.44
CA GLY A 59 13.01 -1.90 -14.18
C GLY A 59 12.29 -3.18 -13.86
N GLY A 60 12.92 -4.31 -14.18
CA GLY A 60 12.38 -5.64 -13.94
C GLY A 60 12.64 -6.12 -12.52
N HIS A 61 11.60 -6.67 -11.89
CA HIS A 61 11.65 -7.27 -10.56
C HIS A 61 11.11 -8.69 -10.63
N GLU A 62 11.80 -9.62 -9.98
CA GLU A 62 11.34 -11.00 -9.89
C GLU A 62 10.39 -11.18 -8.70
N VAL A 63 9.39 -12.01 -8.91
CA VAL A 63 8.43 -12.43 -7.90
C VAL A 63 8.45 -13.96 -7.87
N ASN A 64 8.96 -14.52 -6.81
CA ASN A 64 9.04 -15.95 -6.58
C ASN A 64 7.88 -16.39 -5.70
N ILE A 65 6.98 -17.19 -6.25
CA ILE A 65 5.76 -17.66 -5.61
C ILE A 65 5.92 -19.15 -5.32
N THR A 66 5.99 -19.54 -4.06
CA THR A 66 6.09 -20.95 -3.67
C THR A 66 4.72 -21.48 -3.25
N VAL A 67 4.27 -22.53 -3.94
CA VAL A 67 2.98 -23.20 -3.74
C VAL A 67 3.23 -24.69 -3.59
N ASN A 68 2.86 -25.28 -2.46
CA ASN A 68 3.06 -26.73 -2.20
C ASN A 68 4.50 -27.22 -2.43
N GLY A 69 5.49 -26.37 -2.16
CA GLY A 69 6.91 -26.67 -2.33
C GLY A 69 7.46 -26.45 -3.75
N GLU A 70 6.62 -26.09 -4.72
CA GLU A 70 7.03 -25.69 -6.05
C GLU A 70 7.11 -24.17 -6.18
N THR A 71 8.19 -23.65 -6.75
CA THR A 71 8.39 -22.21 -6.97
C THR A 71 8.11 -21.85 -8.41
N ILE A 72 7.26 -20.85 -8.58
CA ILE A 72 6.91 -20.24 -9.87
C ILE A 72 7.46 -18.82 -9.86
N THR A 73 8.31 -18.47 -10.82
CA THR A 73 8.84 -17.11 -10.99
C THR A 73 8.00 -16.34 -11.99
N ARG A 74 7.68 -15.09 -11.63
CA ARG A 74 7.07 -14.08 -12.49
C ARG A 74 7.93 -12.83 -12.50
N SER A 75 7.72 -11.95 -13.47
CA SER A 75 8.42 -10.67 -13.56
C SER A 75 7.41 -9.52 -13.59
N ILE A 76 7.73 -8.44 -12.86
CA ILE A 76 7.00 -7.19 -12.87
C ILE A 76 7.96 -6.10 -13.34
N ILE A 77 7.53 -5.27 -14.28
CA ILE A 77 8.29 -4.09 -14.74
C ILE A 77 7.72 -2.86 -14.04
N VAL A 78 8.52 -2.25 -13.16
CA VAL A 78 8.18 -0.99 -12.51
C VAL A 78 8.62 0.18 -13.41
N LEU A 79 7.65 1.01 -13.78
CA LEU A 79 7.86 2.22 -14.57
C LEU A 79 8.08 3.41 -13.65
N PRO A 80 9.01 4.31 -14.01
CA PRO A 80 9.21 5.53 -13.24
C PRO A 80 7.98 6.43 -13.32
N LYS A 81 7.69 7.14 -12.23
CA LYS A 81 6.63 8.13 -12.15
C LYS A 81 7.17 9.42 -11.55
N ASP A 82 6.84 10.55 -12.19
CA ASP A 82 7.05 11.86 -11.59
C ASP A 82 5.86 12.17 -10.66
N PHE A 83 6.14 12.26 -9.37
CA PHE A 83 5.13 12.60 -8.36
C PHE A 83 5.00 14.11 -8.13
N GLY A 84 5.87 14.92 -8.75
CA GLY A 84 5.88 16.37 -8.57
C GLY A 84 6.28 16.82 -7.17
N THR A 85 6.14 18.12 -6.97
CA THR A 85 6.43 18.81 -5.70
C THR A 85 5.20 19.54 -5.19
N VAL A 86 5.13 19.78 -3.88
CA VAL A 86 4.10 20.58 -3.25
C VAL A 86 4.70 21.45 -2.16
N ASP A 87 4.40 22.76 -2.19
CA ASP A 87 4.74 23.66 -1.11
C ASP A 87 3.80 23.43 0.08
N VAL A 88 4.37 23.23 1.25
CA VAL A 88 3.61 23.03 2.48
C VAL A 88 4.13 23.97 3.56
N GLU A 89 3.21 24.53 4.35
CA GLU A 89 3.59 25.27 5.54
C GLU A 89 4.08 24.30 6.63
N PRO A 90 5.06 24.73 7.45
CA PRO A 90 5.50 23.91 8.58
C PRO A 90 4.34 23.68 9.54
N GLU A 91 4.01 22.42 9.79
CA GLU A 91 3.07 22.07 10.85
C GLU A 91 3.82 22.02 12.19
N PRO A 92 3.19 22.47 13.29
CA PRO A 92 3.79 22.32 14.60
C PRO A 92 3.96 20.83 14.92
N ASP A 93 5.08 20.47 15.51
CA ASP A 93 5.32 19.10 15.95
C ASP A 93 4.28 18.70 17.00
N ALA A 94 3.77 17.47 16.87
CA ALA A 94 2.92 16.90 17.90
C ALA A 94 3.72 16.74 19.20
N SER A 95 3.08 16.97 20.35
CA SER A 95 3.73 16.78 21.64
C SER A 95 4.19 15.33 21.83
N ASP A 96 5.25 15.12 22.62
CA ASP A 96 5.75 13.77 22.95
C ASP A 96 4.65 12.88 23.56
N ALA A 97 3.75 13.46 24.33
CA ALA A 97 2.61 12.75 24.91
C ALA A 97 1.65 12.26 23.81
N ALA A 98 1.31 13.10 22.83
CA ALA A 98 0.45 12.72 21.71
C ALA A 98 1.11 11.66 20.83
N ASN A 99 2.40 11.79 20.53
CA ASN A 99 3.17 10.80 19.78
C ASN A 99 3.23 9.44 20.51
N THR A 100 3.39 9.46 21.83
CA THR A 100 3.40 8.26 22.65
C THR A 100 2.02 7.60 22.69
N GLN A 101 0.96 8.37 22.85
CA GLN A 101 -0.41 7.87 22.82
C GLN A 101 -0.73 7.23 21.47
N PHE A 102 -0.40 7.89 20.37
CA PHE A 102 -0.58 7.35 19.02
C PHE A 102 0.18 6.04 18.83
N ARG A 103 1.47 6.02 19.20
CA ARG A 103 2.31 4.82 19.07
C ARG A 103 1.73 3.64 19.85
N ASN A 104 1.32 3.85 21.09
CA ASN A 104 0.75 2.79 21.93
C ASN A 104 -0.59 2.27 21.38
N ALA A 105 -1.40 3.13 20.75
CA ALA A 105 -2.68 2.74 20.19
C ALA A 105 -2.58 2.02 18.83
N VAL A 106 -1.59 2.38 18.01
CA VAL A 106 -1.58 2.03 16.58
C VAL A 106 -0.47 1.04 16.23
N TRP A 107 0.69 1.09 16.91
CA TRP A 107 1.85 0.31 16.49
C TRP A 107 1.61 -1.20 16.50
N GLY A 108 0.95 -1.70 17.54
CA GLY A 108 0.62 -3.12 17.63
C GLY A 108 -0.30 -3.64 16.52
N LEU A 109 -1.10 -2.74 15.89
CA LEU A 109 -1.97 -3.11 14.77
C LEU A 109 -1.17 -3.37 13.48
N TYR A 110 -0.04 -2.69 13.30
CA TYR A 110 0.86 -2.94 12.17
C TYR A 110 1.65 -4.25 12.30
N GLU A 111 1.90 -4.68 13.53
CA GLU A 111 2.66 -5.92 13.82
C GLU A 111 1.78 -7.18 13.76
N ALA A 112 0.47 -7.02 13.81
CA ALA A 112 -0.52 -8.11 13.78
C ALA A 112 -1.42 -8.02 12.54
N PRO A 113 -0.90 -8.22 11.33
CA PRO A 113 -1.70 -8.14 10.11
C PRO A 113 -2.78 -9.21 10.09
N ALA A 114 -3.96 -8.86 9.56
CA ALA A 114 -5.03 -9.81 9.36
C ALA A 114 -4.60 -10.92 8.38
N ARG A 115 -4.91 -12.16 8.70
CA ARG A 115 -4.61 -13.31 7.84
C ARG A 115 -5.67 -13.57 6.78
N GLU A 116 -6.78 -12.85 6.86
CA GLU A 116 -7.90 -12.96 5.94
C GLU A 116 -8.17 -11.60 5.29
N LYS A 117 -8.70 -11.63 4.08
CA LYS A 117 -9.17 -10.44 3.40
C LYS A 117 -10.41 -9.90 4.12
N MET A 118 -10.29 -8.74 4.76
CA MET A 118 -11.34 -8.15 5.61
C MET A 118 -12.30 -7.22 4.85
N TRP A 119 -12.14 -7.04 3.55
CA TRP A 119 -12.99 -6.15 2.76
C TRP A 119 -13.65 -6.86 1.59
N GLN A 120 -14.82 -6.36 1.17
CA GLN A 120 -15.55 -6.78 -0.02
C GLN A 120 -15.74 -5.57 -0.94
N GLY A 121 -15.75 -5.82 -2.26
CA GLY A 121 -15.89 -4.75 -3.24
C GLY A 121 -14.66 -3.85 -3.36
N GLY A 122 -14.87 -2.59 -3.71
CA GLY A 122 -13.86 -1.56 -3.86
C GLY A 122 -13.78 -0.62 -2.65
N PHE A 123 -12.62 0.04 -2.51
CA PHE A 123 -12.48 1.11 -1.53
C PHE A 123 -13.21 2.37 -2.01
N VAL A 124 -13.76 3.12 -1.07
CA VAL A 124 -14.39 4.41 -1.30
C VAL A 124 -13.58 5.52 -0.63
N ASN A 125 -13.74 6.75 -1.12
CA ASN A 125 -13.11 7.90 -0.46
C ASN A 125 -13.65 8.04 0.98
N PRO A 126 -12.77 8.37 1.95
CA PRO A 126 -13.14 8.44 3.37
C PRO A 126 -14.13 9.57 3.68
N VAL A 127 -14.18 10.58 2.83
CA VAL A 127 -15.10 11.73 2.93
C VAL A 127 -15.74 12.01 1.58
N GLU A 128 -16.91 12.65 1.59
CA GLU A 128 -17.67 12.92 0.38
C GLU A 128 -17.08 14.06 -0.44
N SER A 129 -16.73 15.15 0.24
CA SER A 129 -16.17 16.34 -0.37
C SER A 129 -14.80 16.66 0.24
N TYR A 130 -13.78 16.75 -0.58
CA TYR A 130 -12.42 17.03 -0.13
C TYR A 130 -11.60 17.75 -1.19
N THR A 131 -10.54 18.40 -0.73
CA THR A 131 -9.44 18.87 -1.57
C THR A 131 -8.18 18.11 -1.19
N THR A 132 -7.47 17.58 -2.16
CA THR A 132 -6.16 16.96 -1.92
C THR A 132 -5.13 18.06 -1.67
N LEU A 133 -4.54 18.08 -0.50
CA LEU A 133 -3.47 19.02 -0.14
C LEU A 133 -2.10 18.50 -0.53
N VAL A 134 -1.85 17.23 -0.28
CA VAL A 134 -0.58 16.55 -0.61
C VAL A 134 -0.92 15.16 -1.10
N ASP A 135 -0.39 14.79 -2.23
CA ASP A 135 -0.60 13.46 -2.78
C ASP A 135 0.53 12.50 -2.37
N TYR A 136 0.23 11.19 -2.43
CA TYR A 136 1.21 10.15 -2.16
C TYR A 136 2.40 10.27 -3.11
N GLY A 137 3.62 10.21 -2.55
CA GLY A 137 4.87 10.27 -3.32
C GLY A 137 5.36 11.67 -3.65
N GLN A 138 4.54 12.74 -3.51
CA GLN A 138 4.96 14.11 -3.75
C GLN A 138 6.11 14.53 -2.84
N VAL A 139 7.05 15.30 -3.37
CA VAL A 139 8.13 15.92 -2.60
C VAL A 139 7.58 17.16 -1.91
N ARG A 140 7.64 17.17 -0.59
CA ARG A 140 7.23 18.31 0.23
C ARG A 140 8.33 19.36 0.24
N VAL A 141 7.98 20.60 -0.07
CA VAL A 141 8.86 21.75 0.00
C VAL A 141 8.41 22.62 1.18
N VAL A 142 9.29 22.83 2.14
CA VAL A 142 9.04 23.66 3.34
C VAL A 142 10.02 24.83 3.34
N ASN A 143 9.52 26.05 3.37
CA ASN A 143 10.36 27.27 3.30
C ASN A 143 11.35 27.25 2.12
N GLY A 144 10.88 26.81 0.94
CA GLY A 144 11.69 26.73 -0.29
C GLY A 144 12.74 25.62 -0.31
N ARG A 145 12.75 24.72 0.66
CA ARG A 145 13.67 23.57 0.71
C ARG A 145 12.93 22.25 0.64
N GLN A 146 13.45 21.32 -0.15
CA GLN A 146 12.93 19.97 -0.16
C GLN A 146 13.10 19.33 1.21
N SER A 147 12.02 18.74 1.72
CA SER A 147 11.98 18.05 3.00
C SER A 147 11.89 16.54 2.77
N SER A 148 10.70 15.97 2.86
CA SER A 148 10.45 14.54 2.73
C SER A 148 9.47 14.27 1.61
N ARG A 149 9.39 13.02 1.15
CA ARG A 149 8.28 12.58 0.31
C ARG A 149 7.08 12.21 1.17
N SER A 150 5.88 12.47 0.66
CA SER A 150 4.66 12.06 1.35
C SER A 150 4.44 10.55 1.19
N ASN A 151 4.24 9.86 2.29
CA ASN A 151 3.88 8.44 2.32
C ASN A 151 2.36 8.22 2.42
N SER A 152 1.58 9.28 2.29
CA SER A 152 0.12 9.27 2.36
C SER A 152 -0.47 10.39 1.53
N THR A 153 -1.76 10.29 1.19
CA THR A 153 -2.53 11.40 0.63
C THR A 153 -3.18 12.17 1.78
N LYS A 154 -2.94 13.49 1.85
CA LYS A 154 -3.57 14.39 2.81
C LYS A 154 -4.78 15.04 2.16
N LEU A 155 -5.93 14.87 2.79
CA LEU A 155 -7.20 15.45 2.37
C LEU A 155 -7.62 16.56 3.32
N TYR A 156 -8.10 17.66 2.76
CA TYR A 156 -8.78 18.71 3.52
C TYR A 156 -10.28 18.59 3.29
N THR A 157 -11.05 18.61 4.35
CA THR A 157 -12.51 18.59 4.33
C THR A 157 -13.07 19.60 5.32
N ILE A 158 -14.36 19.89 5.23
CA ILE A 158 -15.06 20.78 6.16
C ILE A 158 -15.08 20.13 7.55
N PRO A 159 -14.72 20.87 8.63
CA PRO A 159 -14.80 20.33 9.98
C PRO A 159 -16.21 19.83 10.33
N GLY A 160 -16.29 18.61 10.88
CA GLY A 160 -17.55 17.97 11.23
C GLY A 160 -18.15 17.08 10.14
N GLU A 161 -17.55 17.00 8.95
CA GLU A 161 -17.98 16.01 7.94
C GLU A 161 -17.69 14.58 8.44
N PRO A 162 -18.69 13.68 8.45
CA PRO A 162 -18.48 12.33 8.92
C PRO A 162 -17.62 11.53 7.95
N CYS A 163 -16.67 10.78 8.50
CA CYS A 163 -15.94 9.79 7.72
C CYS A 163 -16.88 8.65 7.30
N ARG A 164 -16.75 8.22 6.05
CA ARG A 164 -17.43 7.03 5.53
C ARG A 164 -16.71 5.77 6.01
N GLU A 165 -17.44 4.69 6.12
CA GLU A 165 -16.79 3.38 6.25
C GLU A 165 -15.98 3.08 4.99
N TRP A 166 -14.74 2.70 5.16
CA TRP A 166 -13.75 2.52 4.08
C TRP A 166 -14.05 1.37 3.13
N CYS A 167 -14.90 0.44 3.55
CA CYS A 167 -15.31 -0.71 2.74
C CYS A 167 -16.70 -1.22 3.18
N ARG A 168 -17.48 -1.59 2.21
CA ARG A 168 -18.73 -2.32 2.39
C ARG A 168 -18.61 -3.70 1.78
#